data_9585ac1411f710cd521bdfc94f2eee58
#
_entry.id   9585ac1411f710cd521bdfc94f2eee58
#
_cell.length_a   1.000
_cell.length_b   1.000
_cell.length_c   1.000
_cell.angle_alpha   90.00
_cell.angle_beta   90.00
_cell.angle_gamma   90.00
#
_symmetry.space_group_name_H-M   'P 1'
#
loop_
_entity.id
_entity.type
_entity.pdbx_description
1 polymer ?
#
loop_
_entity_poly.entity_id
_entity_poly.type
_entity_poly.pdbx_seq_one_letter_code
_entity_poly.pdbx_strand_id
1 'polypeptide(L)'
;MDNLPINSGKTPSGWTTFNCPMCTDKRKRGGVIQSNAKISYHCFNCGFTTGWAPSPKLGGKYKKLCETLGVPATDIHKVVLDLMRHAEVLETEDNSDYVYTAAKFETRQLPEETSIVEDLPDDNKVKQYAIQRGLLGNYPLLHINNSMYNARLVVPFMYNNQLVGWTGRHINPPNKETAKYLLNMQSGYVFNIDKFVDTDREVVVVVEGVFDAILIDGISVLGNGVTAEQAHLIDKLNKRVILCPDRDDAGKELIDKAIELGWEISFPPWSSDCKDAADAVNKYGRLLTLASIIKHASDNKIKNQVKAKML
;
A
#
# COMPACT_ATOMS: atom_id res chain seq x y z
N MET A 1 22.56 20.74 5.41
CA MET A 1 23.86 20.05 5.23
C MET A 1 24.87 20.41 6.30
N ASP A 2 24.70 21.54 6.96
CA ASP A 2 25.68 22.10 7.92
C ASP A 2 25.87 21.28 9.21
N ASN A 3 24.95 20.38 9.52
CA ASN A 3 25.01 19.52 10.71
C ASN A 3 25.52 18.09 10.43
N LEU A 4 26.16 17.87 9.25
CA LEU A 4 26.79 16.58 9.00
C LEU A 4 28.10 16.43 9.80
N PRO A 5 28.42 15.21 10.28
CA PRO A 5 29.65 14.97 11.03
C PRO A 5 30.92 15.43 10.29
N ILE A 6 31.84 16.07 11.01
CA ILE A 6 33.09 16.68 10.49
C ILE A 6 33.95 15.65 9.70
N ASN A 7 33.82 14.36 10.01
CA ASN A 7 34.53 13.27 9.34
C ASN A 7 33.76 12.60 8.19
N SER A 8 32.88 13.34 7.50
CA SER A 8 32.15 12.82 6.34
C SER A 8 33.07 12.60 5.13
N GLY A 9 32.83 11.51 4.37
CA GLY A 9 33.48 11.22 3.10
C GLY A 9 32.50 11.39 1.94
N LYS A 10 32.99 11.58 0.72
CA LYS A 10 32.17 11.55 -0.50
C LYS A 10 32.49 10.34 -1.34
N THR A 11 31.44 9.67 -1.85
CA THR A 11 31.61 8.57 -2.83
C THR A 11 31.51 9.10 -4.26
N PRO A 12 32.07 8.38 -5.25
CA PRO A 12 31.90 8.74 -6.68
C PRO A 12 30.45 8.80 -7.14
N SER A 13 29.52 8.07 -6.45
CA SER A 13 28.10 8.05 -6.72
C SER A 13 27.32 9.18 -6.02
N GLY A 14 28.02 10.16 -5.40
CA GLY A 14 27.42 11.36 -4.82
C GLY A 14 26.96 11.22 -3.37
N TRP A 15 27.16 10.08 -2.73
CA TRP A 15 26.83 9.91 -1.32
C TRP A 15 27.83 10.63 -0.41
N THR A 16 27.33 11.33 0.60
CA THR A 16 28.13 11.81 1.72
C THR A 16 28.05 10.81 2.84
N THR A 17 29.16 10.14 3.18
CA THR A 17 29.22 9.03 4.13
C THR A 17 29.83 9.44 5.47
N PHE A 18 29.26 8.91 6.55
CA PHE A 18 29.70 9.13 7.92
C PHE A 18 29.30 7.94 8.81
N ASN A 19 29.80 7.89 10.04
CA ASN A 19 29.40 6.86 10.99
C ASN A 19 27.92 7.00 11.30
N CYS A 20 27.15 5.90 11.15
CA CYS A 20 25.72 5.93 11.37
C CYS A 20 25.38 6.31 12.81
N PRO A 21 24.57 7.37 13.04
CA PRO A 21 24.20 7.76 14.39
C PRO A 21 23.14 6.84 15.02
N MET A 22 22.51 5.98 14.20
CA MET A 22 21.46 5.06 14.63
C MET A 22 21.99 3.71 15.10
N CYS A 23 23.30 3.44 14.94
CA CYS A 23 23.97 2.21 15.40
C CYS A 23 25.44 2.46 15.72
N THR A 24 26.14 1.44 16.22
CA THR A 24 27.57 1.51 16.62
C THR A 24 28.54 1.43 15.43
N ASP A 25 28.19 2.00 14.29
CA ASP A 25 29.02 1.99 13.09
C ASP A 25 30.29 2.84 13.28
N LYS A 26 31.45 2.26 12.95
CA LYS A 26 32.76 2.93 12.99
C LYS A 26 33.46 2.98 11.62
N ARG A 27 32.76 2.53 10.56
CA ARG A 27 33.32 2.39 9.20
C ARG A 27 32.64 3.29 8.17
N LYS A 28 31.94 4.34 8.61
CA LYS A 28 31.26 5.31 7.74
C LYS A 28 30.27 4.68 6.76
N ARG A 29 29.49 3.69 7.22
CA ARG A 29 28.50 2.97 6.41
C ARG A 29 27.13 3.63 6.40
N GLY A 30 26.91 4.69 7.20
CA GLY A 30 25.78 5.59 7.04
C GLY A 30 26.08 6.59 5.93
N GLY A 31 25.11 6.92 5.11
CA GLY A 31 25.29 7.88 4.03
C GLY A 31 24.01 8.66 3.73
N VAL A 32 24.19 9.89 3.29
CA VAL A 32 23.13 10.75 2.79
C VAL A 32 23.42 11.12 1.33
N ILE A 33 22.38 11.13 0.52
CA ILE A 33 22.44 11.64 -0.85
C ILE A 33 21.33 12.65 -1.04
N GLN A 34 21.64 13.73 -1.74
CA GLN A 34 20.67 14.74 -2.17
C GLN A 34 20.54 14.65 -3.69
N SER A 35 19.31 14.49 -4.15
CA SER A 35 18.96 14.43 -5.58
C SER A 35 17.76 15.32 -5.81
N ASN A 36 17.90 16.35 -6.63
CA ASN A 36 16.92 17.43 -6.77
C ASN A 36 16.52 18.00 -5.39
N ALA A 37 15.25 18.08 -5.08
CA ALA A 37 14.78 18.52 -3.77
C ALA A 37 14.66 17.39 -2.72
N LYS A 38 15.10 16.15 -3.02
CA LYS A 38 14.97 14.99 -2.14
C LYS A 38 16.27 14.70 -1.40
N ILE A 39 16.17 14.32 -0.13
CA ILE A 39 17.28 13.82 0.69
C ILE A 39 16.95 12.36 1.07
N SER A 40 17.90 11.46 0.84
CA SER A 40 17.79 10.06 1.24
C SER A 40 18.97 9.70 2.14
N TYR A 41 18.68 8.96 3.20
CA TYR A 41 19.67 8.39 4.11
C TYR A 41 19.55 6.87 4.13
N HIS A 42 20.69 6.20 4.09
CA HIS A 42 20.78 4.75 4.25
C HIS A 42 22.01 4.36 5.07
N CYS A 43 21.86 3.37 5.94
CA CYS A 43 22.98 2.75 6.64
C CYS A 43 23.16 1.30 6.21
N PHE A 44 24.28 0.99 5.55
CA PHE A 44 24.64 -0.36 5.12
C PHE A 44 25.06 -1.29 6.26
N ASN A 45 25.09 -0.80 7.51
CA ASN A 45 25.38 -1.63 8.68
C ASN A 45 24.12 -2.14 9.38
N CYS A 46 23.17 -1.26 9.68
CA CYS A 46 21.95 -1.61 10.41
C CYS A 46 20.69 -1.59 9.57
N GLY A 47 20.78 -1.29 8.27
CA GLY A 47 19.63 -1.22 7.37
C GLY A 47 18.71 -0.02 7.60
N PHE A 48 19.01 0.89 8.54
CA PHE A 48 18.18 2.05 8.78
C PHE A 48 18.12 2.93 7.54
N THR A 49 16.91 3.14 7.05
CA THR A 49 16.64 3.95 5.86
C THR A 49 15.58 4.99 6.18
N THR A 50 15.81 6.20 5.73
CA THR A 50 14.85 7.30 5.80
C THR A 50 15.16 8.33 4.74
N GLY A 51 14.22 9.23 4.48
CA GLY A 51 14.43 10.32 3.55
C GLY A 51 13.42 11.42 3.78
N TRP A 52 13.64 12.51 3.06
CA TRP A 52 12.73 13.63 3.00
C TRP A 52 12.58 14.11 1.55
N ALA A 53 11.36 14.41 1.17
CA ALA A 53 11.02 15.14 -0.04
C ALA A 53 10.20 16.36 0.38
N PRO A 54 10.11 17.43 -0.43
CA PRO A 54 9.28 18.58 -0.11
C PRO A 54 7.85 18.11 0.24
N SER A 55 7.51 18.25 1.53
CA SER A 55 6.25 17.79 2.12
C SER A 55 6.01 18.58 3.40
N PRO A 56 4.78 18.99 3.72
CA PRO A 56 4.46 19.68 4.97
C PRO A 56 4.67 18.81 6.22
N LYS A 57 4.93 17.50 6.06
CA LYS A 57 5.16 16.58 7.19
C LYS A 57 6.57 15.98 7.12
N LEU A 58 7.33 16.13 8.19
CA LEU A 58 8.56 15.38 8.42
C LEU A 58 8.23 13.99 8.96
N GLY A 59 8.67 12.94 8.24
CA GLY A 59 8.52 11.56 8.69
C GLY A 59 9.23 11.33 10.04
N GLY A 60 8.63 10.57 10.95
CA GLY A 60 9.17 10.33 12.30
C GLY A 60 10.59 9.75 12.30
N LYS A 61 10.93 8.87 11.34
CA LYS A 61 12.30 8.33 11.17
C LYS A 61 13.30 9.43 10.77
N TYR A 62 12.90 10.35 9.89
CA TYR A 62 13.75 11.46 9.46
C TYR A 62 13.96 12.46 10.60
N LYS A 63 12.91 12.79 11.35
CA LYS A 63 12.99 13.62 12.56
C LYS A 63 13.95 13.01 13.57
N LYS A 64 13.84 11.71 13.86
CA LYS A 64 14.74 10.99 14.77
C LYS A 64 16.20 11.02 14.30
N LEU A 65 16.43 10.88 12.97
CA LEU A 65 17.77 11.02 12.40
C LEU A 65 18.33 12.42 12.65
N CYS A 66 17.54 13.47 12.39
CA CYS A 66 17.95 14.87 12.62
C CYS A 66 18.29 15.11 14.09
N GLU A 67 17.44 14.68 15.02
CA GLU A 67 17.66 14.79 16.47
C GLU A 67 18.96 14.09 16.90
N THR A 68 19.21 12.88 16.36
CA THR A 68 20.42 12.11 16.68
C THR A 68 21.68 12.73 16.07
N LEU A 69 21.55 13.45 14.96
CA LEU A 69 22.63 14.26 14.37
C LEU A 69 22.84 15.61 15.08
N GLY A 70 22.10 15.87 16.15
CA GLY A 70 22.23 17.10 16.94
C GLY A 70 21.58 18.33 16.31
N VAL A 71 20.63 18.13 15.36
CA VAL A 71 19.84 19.25 14.83
C VAL A 71 18.88 19.73 15.92
N PRO A 72 18.93 21.01 16.33
CA PRO A 72 18.04 21.54 17.36
C PRO A 72 16.56 21.38 16.97
N ALA A 73 15.71 21.04 17.94
CA ALA A 73 14.27 20.89 17.69
C ALA A 73 13.64 22.18 17.12
N THR A 74 14.16 23.33 17.50
CA THR A 74 13.77 24.65 16.96
C THR A 74 14.04 24.77 15.46
N ASP A 75 15.18 24.25 15.00
CA ASP A 75 15.55 24.29 13.59
C ASP A 75 14.72 23.29 12.77
N ILE A 76 14.41 22.14 13.36
CA ILE A 76 13.48 21.17 12.74
C ILE A 76 12.09 21.81 12.58
N HIS A 77 11.57 22.49 13.61
CA HIS A 77 10.29 23.19 13.53
C HIS A 77 10.33 24.37 12.54
N LYS A 78 11.42 25.11 12.48
CA LYS A 78 11.59 26.21 11.53
C LYS A 78 11.57 25.71 10.09
N VAL A 79 12.31 24.65 9.81
CA VAL A 79 12.31 24.01 8.47
C VAL A 79 10.90 23.54 8.09
N VAL A 80 10.15 22.92 9.03
CA VAL A 80 8.75 22.51 8.78
C VAL A 80 7.87 23.72 8.48
N LEU A 81 7.99 24.80 9.28
CA LEU A 81 7.21 26.03 9.08
C LEU A 81 7.56 26.73 7.77
N ASP A 82 8.84 26.81 7.41
CA ASP A 82 9.28 27.40 6.15
C ASP A 82 8.78 26.59 4.95
N LEU A 83 8.77 25.26 5.08
CA LEU A 83 8.22 24.37 4.07
C LEU A 83 6.69 24.49 3.92
N MET A 84 5.97 24.64 5.05
CA MET A 84 4.52 24.89 5.02
C MET A 84 4.21 26.24 4.36
N ARG A 85 4.99 27.29 4.68
CA ARG A 85 4.86 28.60 4.01
C ARG A 85 5.16 28.52 2.52
N HIS A 86 6.21 27.82 2.13
CA HIS A 86 6.51 27.61 0.71
C HIS A 86 5.44 26.75 0.00
N ALA A 87 4.84 25.79 0.67
CA ALA A 87 3.72 25.03 0.12
C ALA A 87 2.48 25.93 -0.07
N GLU A 88 2.15 26.78 0.91
CA GLU A 88 1.06 27.76 0.78
C GLU A 88 1.32 28.80 -0.33
N VAL A 89 2.57 29.25 -0.50
CA VAL A 89 2.95 30.17 -1.60
C VAL A 89 2.90 29.47 -2.96
N LEU A 90 3.29 28.21 -3.05
CA LEU A 90 3.20 27.41 -4.27
C LEU A 90 1.76 27.03 -4.62
N GLU A 91 0.85 26.97 -3.66
CA GLU A 91 -0.59 26.81 -3.92
C GLU A 91 -1.24 28.11 -4.45
N THR A 92 -0.60 29.27 -4.25
CA THR A 92 -1.08 30.58 -4.75
C THR A 92 -0.40 31.06 -6.02
N GLU A 93 0.77 30.54 -6.35
CA GLU A 93 1.50 30.86 -7.58
C GLU A 93 1.54 29.63 -8.50
N ASP A 94 0.60 29.61 -9.43
CA ASP A 94 0.58 28.81 -10.64
C ASP A 94 0.43 27.28 -10.52
N ASN A 95 -0.79 26.88 -10.73
CA ASN A 95 -1.24 25.48 -10.93
C ASN A 95 -0.71 24.84 -12.23
N SER A 96 0.38 25.33 -12.84
CA SER A 96 0.76 24.89 -14.19
C SER A 96 1.94 23.92 -14.27
N ASP A 97 2.81 23.77 -13.27
CA ASP A 97 4.04 22.98 -13.43
C ASP A 97 4.41 21.96 -12.36
N TYR A 98 3.59 21.72 -11.35
CA TYR A 98 3.68 20.46 -10.61
C TYR A 98 2.94 19.37 -11.38
N VAL A 99 3.51 18.97 -12.52
CA VAL A 99 3.15 17.71 -13.15
C VAL A 99 3.53 16.59 -12.18
N TYR A 100 2.60 16.32 -11.30
CA TYR A 100 2.59 15.08 -10.58
C TYR A 100 2.66 13.98 -11.62
N THR A 101 3.80 13.35 -11.74
CA THR A 101 3.91 12.13 -12.52
C THR A 101 2.97 11.12 -11.86
N ALA A 102 1.76 11.01 -12.39
CA ALA A 102 0.87 9.92 -12.07
C ALA A 102 1.69 8.64 -12.15
N ALA A 103 1.49 7.72 -11.21
CA ALA A 103 2.17 6.45 -11.28
C ALA A 103 2.03 5.91 -12.70
N LYS A 104 3.13 5.72 -13.38
CA LYS A 104 3.12 5.21 -14.75
C LYS A 104 3.29 3.71 -14.65
N PHE A 105 2.20 3.01 -14.94
CA PHE A 105 2.26 1.57 -15.12
C PHE A 105 2.33 1.27 -16.61
N GLU A 106 3.18 0.32 -16.97
CA GLU A 106 3.27 -0.18 -18.34
C GLU A 106 2.04 -1.02 -18.67
N THR A 107 1.47 -0.82 -19.85
CA THR A 107 0.39 -1.67 -20.36
C THR A 107 0.92 -3.10 -20.57
N ARG A 108 0.17 -4.08 -20.09
CA ARG A 108 0.44 -5.50 -20.25
C ARG A 108 -0.54 -6.12 -21.25
N GLN A 109 -0.16 -7.25 -21.81
CA GLN A 109 -1.03 -8.06 -22.64
C GLN A 109 -1.34 -9.37 -21.94
N LEU A 110 -2.60 -9.77 -21.96
CA LEU A 110 -3.00 -11.10 -21.46
C LEU A 110 -2.39 -12.18 -22.35
N PRO A 111 -2.09 -13.33 -21.76
CA PRO A 111 -1.75 -14.53 -22.56
C PRO A 111 -2.84 -14.86 -23.58
N GLU A 112 -2.43 -15.50 -24.68
CA GLU A 112 -3.37 -16.12 -25.62
C GLU A 112 -4.31 -17.09 -24.88
N GLU A 113 -5.45 -17.41 -25.51
CA GLU A 113 -6.48 -18.29 -24.93
C GLU A 113 -7.09 -17.78 -23.61
N THR A 114 -7.19 -16.47 -23.45
CA THR A 114 -7.91 -15.84 -22.33
C THR A 114 -9.40 -15.74 -22.66
N SER A 115 -10.25 -16.18 -21.72
CA SER A 115 -11.70 -16.12 -21.78
C SER A 115 -12.27 -15.38 -20.57
N ILE A 116 -13.44 -14.79 -20.72
CA ILE A 116 -14.23 -14.22 -19.63
C ILE A 116 -14.87 -15.38 -18.85
N VAL A 117 -14.81 -15.35 -17.51
CA VAL A 117 -15.32 -16.45 -16.66
C VAL A 117 -16.84 -16.60 -16.80
N GLU A 118 -17.57 -15.52 -16.97
CA GLU A 118 -19.01 -15.51 -17.20
C GLU A 118 -19.43 -16.34 -18.42
N ASP A 119 -18.60 -16.34 -19.47
CA ASP A 119 -18.87 -17.02 -20.74
C ASP A 119 -18.50 -18.52 -20.73
N LEU A 120 -17.84 -18.99 -19.68
CA LEU A 120 -17.49 -20.40 -19.55
C LEU A 120 -18.73 -21.28 -19.30
N PRO A 121 -18.68 -22.56 -19.67
CA PRO A 121 -19.73 -23.53 -19.33
C PRO A 121 -19.96 -23.57 -17.79
N ASP A 122 -21.20 -23.87 -17.40
CA ASP A 122 -21.58 -23.86 -15.98
C ASP A 122 -20.90 -24.96 -15.15
N ASP A 123 -20.45 -26.03 -15.78
CA ASP A 123 -19.68 -27.11 -15.17
C ASP A 123 -18.17 -26.78 -15.03
N ASN A 124 -17.74 -25.67 -15.59
CA ASN A 124 -16.34 -25.24 -15.47
C ASN A 124 -15.96 -24.94 -14.01
N LYS A 125 -14.91 -25.60 -13.51
CA LYS A 125 -14.48 -25.53 -12.10
C LYS A 125 -14.07 -24.11 -11.67
N VAL A 126 -13.49 -23.31 -12.58
CA VAL A 126 -13.08 -21.93 -12.28
C VAL A 126 -14.32 -21.04 -12.14
N LYS A 127 -15.33 -21.21 -13.02
CA LYS A 127 -16.61 -20.51 -12.92
C LYS A 127 -17.33 -20.87 -11.61
N GLN A 128 -17.42 -22.16 -11.30
CA GLN A 128 -18.04 -22.62 -10.04
C GLN A 128 -17.33 -22.06 -8.81
N TYR A 129 -16.00 -21.99 -8.84
CA TYR A 129 -15.23 -21.37 -7.77
C TYR A 129 -15.54 -19.87 -7.63
N ALA A 130 -15.64 -19.14 -8.74
CA ALA A 130 -16.00 -17.72 -8.73
C ALA A 130 -17.41 -17.48 -8.15
N ILE A 131 -18.37 -18.36 -8.49
CA ILE A 131 -19.73 -18.35 -7.93
C ILE A 131 -19.69 -18.60 -6.42
N GLN A 132 -19.01 -19.66 -6.00
CA GLN A 132 -18.90 -20.06 -4.58
C GLN A 132 -18.28 -18.93 -3.73
N ARG A 133 -17.33 -18.19 -4.30
CA ARG A 133 -16.68 -17.05 -3.63
C ARG A 133 -17.49 -15.74 -3.71
N GLY A 134 -18.66 -15.74 -4.37
CA GLY A 134 -19.49 -14.55 -4.54
C GLY A 134 -18.89 -13.48 -5.46
N LEU A 135 -17.92 -13.84 -6.31
CA LEU A 135 -17.16 -12.88 -7.11
C LEU A 135 -17.79 -12.62 -8.48
N LEU A 136 -18.55 -13.57 -9.01
CA LEU A 136 -19.14 -13.47 -10.35
C LEU A 136 -20.11 -12.28 -10.43
N GLY A 137 -19.99 -11.49 -11.50
CA GLY A 137 -20.79 -10.27 -11.69
C GLY A 137 -20.34 -9.04 -10.86
N ASN A 138 -19.33 -9.18 -9.98
CA ASN A 138 -18.82 -8.07 -9.19
C ASN A 138 -17.55 -7.42 -9.77
N TYR A 139 -16.83 -8.17 -10.61
CA TYR A 139 -15.61 -7.72 -11.27
C TYR A 139 -15.37 -8.56 -12.52
N PRO A 140 -14.77 -8.03 -13.61
CA PRO A 140 -14.37 -8.83 -14.77
C PRO A 140 -13.36 -9.89 -14.35
N LEU A 141 -13.77 -11.16 -14.43
CA LEU A 141 -12.93 -12.29 -14.06
C LEU A 141 -12.52 -13.06 -15.32
N LEU A 142 -11.28 -13.55 -15.33
CA LEU A 142 -10.69 -14.19 -16.49
C LEU A 142 -10.26 -15.62 -16.17
N HIS A 143 -10.26 -16.44 -17.21
CA HIS A 143 -9.67 -17.76 -17.24
C HIS A 143 -8.66 -17.83 -18.40
N ILE A 144 -7.48 -18.36 -18.14
CA ILE A 144 -6.42 -18.51 -19.13
C ILE A 144 -6.15 -20.01 -19.28
N ASN A 145 -6.40 -20.54 -20.49
CA ASN A 145 -6.30 -21.96 -20.77
C ASN A 145 -4.87 -22.36 -21.15
N ASN A 146 -3.94 -22.27 -20.19
CA ASN A 146 -2.58 -22.77 -20.37
C ASN A 146 -2.10 -23.53 -19.14
N SER A 147 -0.96 -24.20 -19.23
CA SER A 147 -0.43 -25.07 -18.16
C SER A 147 -0.18 -24.34 -16.83
N MET A 148 0.04 -23.04 -16.86
CA MET A 148 0.30 -22.23 -15.65
C MET A 148 -0.98 -21.74 -14.99
N TYR A 149 -2.04 -21.44 -15.78
CA TYR A 149 -3.23 -20.74 -15.29
C TYR A 149 -4.53 -21.53 -15.40
N ASN A 150 -4.55 -22.70 -16.05
CA ASN A 150 -5.78 -23.47 -16.30
C ASN A 150 -6.60 -23.83 -15.05
N ALA A 151 -5.96 -23.93 -13.88
CA ALA A 151 -6.61 -24.17 -12.59
C ALA A 151 -6.66 -22.90 -11.71
N ARG A 152 -6.72 -21.72 -12.33
CA ARG A 152 -6.69 -20.44 -11.61
C ARG A 152 -7.80 -19.53 -12.07
N LEU A 153 -8.41 -18.88 -11.10
CA LEU A 153 -9.25 -17.70 -11.32
C LEU A 153 -8.33 -16.49 -11.46
N VAL A 154 -8.40 -15.81 -12.59
CA VAL A 154 -7.53 -14.66 -12.89
C VAL A 154 -8.30 -13.36 -12.72
N VAL A 155 -7.72 -12.43 -11.97
CA VAL A 155 -8.22 -11.08 -11.75
C VAL A 155 -7.31 -10.10 -12.46
N PRO A 156 -7.77 -9.40 -13.51
CA PRO A 156 -6.99 -8.38 -14.19
C PRO A 156 -6.81 -7.14 -13.31
N PHE A 157 -5.67 -6.49 -13.44
CA PHE A 157 -5.33 -5.23 -12.79
C PHE A 157 -5.43 -4.09 -13.79
N MET A 158 -6.34 -3.18 -13.54
CA MET A 158 -6.60 -2.03 -14.40
C MET A 158 -6.05 -0.75 -13.76
N TYR A 159 -5.55 0.14 -14.58
CA TYR A 159 -5.18 1.50 -14.19
C TYR A 159 -5.39 2.44 -15.39
N ASN A 160 -6.17 3.50 -15.22
CA ASN A 160 -6.60 4.42 -16.30
C ASN A 160 -7.14 3.65 -17.52
N ASN A 161 -8.01 2.68 -17.27
CA ASN A 161 -8.62 1.80 -18.30
C ASN A 161 -7.60 0.95 -19.10
N GLN A 162 -6.38 0.81 -18.63
CA GLN A 162 -5.35 -0.04 -19.25
C GLN A 162 -5.07 -1.25 -18.36
N LEU A 163 -4.85 -2.40 -18.98
CA LEU A 163 -4.39 -3.59 -18.28
C LEU A 163 -2.92 -3.41 -17.91
N VAL A 164 -2.61 -3.44 -16.61
CA VAL A 164 -1.26 -3.23 -16.07
C VAL A 164 -0.69 -4.46 -15.35
N GLY A 165 -1.47 -5.52 -15.23
CA GLY A 165 -1.08 -6.77 -14.60
C GLY A 165 -2.26 -7.68 -14.33
N TRP A 166 -2.05 -8.73 -13.57
CA TRP A 166 -3.10 -9.64 -13.09
C TRP A 166 -2.60 -10.50 -11.93
N THR A 167 -3.53 -11.12 -11.23
CA THR A 167 -3.23 -12.22 -10.31
C THR A 167 -4.06 -13.45 -10.65
N GLY A 168 -3.47 -14.65 -10.49
CA GLY A 168 -4.13 -15.93 -10.71
C GLY A 168 -4.23 -16.72 -9.42
N ARG A 169 -5.42 -16.80 -8.82
CA ARG A 169 -5.71 -17.61 -7.63
C ARG A 169 -5.95 -19.06 -8.02
N HIS A 170 -5.15 -19.99 -7.51
CA HIS A 170 -5.39 -21.42 -7.70
C HIS A 170 -6.67 -21.84 -6.98
N ILE A 171 -7.62 -22.47 -7.70
CA ILE A 171 -8.94 -22.83 -7.15
C ILE A 171 -8.87 -23.97 -6.13
N ASN A 172 -7.91 -24.89 -6.31
CA ASN A 172 -7.68 -26.02 -5.41
C ASN A 172 -6.19 -26.44 -5.48
N PRO A 173 -5.27 -25.82 -4.70
CA PRO A 173 -3.85 -26.19 -4.75
C PRO A 173 -3.66 -27.65 -4.36
N PRO A 174 -3.00 -28.47 -5.20
CA PRO A 174 -2.86 -29.91 -4.95
C PRO A 174 -1.95 -30.22 -3.77
N ASN A 175 -1.04 -29.32 -3.43
CA ASN A 175 -0.10 -29.44 -2.31
C ASN A 175 0.34 -28.06 -1.80
N LYS A 176 1.11 -28.02 -0.70
CA LYS A 176 1.61 -26.78 -0.09
C LYS A 176 2.67 -26.06 -0.94
N GLU A 177 3.30 -26.77 -1.88
CA GLU A 177 4.34 -26.21 -2.77
C GLU A 177 3.71 -25.46 -3.95
N THR A 178 2.46 -25.77 -4.29
CA THR A 178 1.74 -25.05 -5.35
C THR A 178 1.36 -23.66 -4.86
N ALA A 179 1.93 -22.63 -5.49
CA ALA A 179 1.65 -21.25 -5.15
C ALA A 179 0.13 -20.96 -5.19
N LYS A 180 -0.40 -20.50 -4.06
CA LYS A 180 -1.80 -20.11 -3.92
C LYS A 180 -2.17 -19.00 -4.90
N TYR A 181 -1.30 -18.02 -5.07
CA TYR A 181 -1.41 -16.92 -6.03
C TYR A 181 -0.20 -16.88 -6.96
N LEU A 182 -0.44 -16.58 -8.22
CA LEU A 182 0.58 -16.11 -9.15
C LEU A 182 0.33 -14.63 -9.41
N LEU A 183 1.29 -13.80 -9.09
CA LEU A 183 1.16 -12.36 -9.13
C LEU A 183 2.02 -11.78 -10.27
N ASN A 184 1.38 -11.13 -11.24
CA ASN A 184 2.03 -10.30 -12.24
C ASN A 184 1.64 -8.85 -11.97
N MET A 185 2.37 -8.20 -11.08
CA MET A 185 2.08 -6.86 -10.60
C MET A 185 3.30 -5.97 -10.76
N GLN A 186 3.08 -4.71 -11.10
CA GLN A 186 4.11 -3.69 -11.11
C GLN A 186 4.24 -3.05 -9.72
N SER A 187 5.46 -2.60 -9.39
CA SER A 187 5.72 -1.96 -8.10
C SER A 187 4.81 -0.74 -7.88
N GLY A 188 4.33 -0.60 -6.65
CA GLY A 188 3.47 0.52 -6.27
C GLY A 188 2.01 0.44 -6.73
N TYR A 189 1.61 -0.62 -7.46
CA TYR A 189 0.22 -0.76 -7.89
C TYR A 189 -0.71 -1.01 -6.70
N VAL A 190 -1.87 -0.35 -6.73
CA VAL A 190 -2.98 -0.55 -5.80
C VAL A 190 -4.19 -1.00 -6.59
N PHE A 191 -4.73 -2.16 -6.25
CA PHE A 191 -5.89 -2.73 -6.94
C PHE A 191 -7.13 -1.84 -6.76
N ASN A 192 -7.85 -1.61 -7.84
CA ASN A 192 -9.14 -0.93 -7.88
C ASN A 192 -9.10 0.56 -7.50
N ILE A 193 -7.92 1.19 -7.46
CA ILE A 193 -7.75 2.58 -7.03
C ILE A 193 -8.49 3.56 -7.95
N ASP A 194 -8.57 3.26 -9.25
CA ASP A 194 -9.22 4.10 -10.27
C ASP A 194 -10.69 4.39 -9.95
N LYS A 195 -11.35 3.47 -9.26
CA LYS A 195 -12.76 3.65 -8.85
C LYS A 195 -12.96 4.74 -7.80
N PHE A 196 -11.89 5.26 -7.24
CA PHE A 196 -11.94 6.27 -6.18
C PHE A 196 -11.41 7.62 -6.64
N VAL A 197 -10.84 7.69 -7.84
CA VAL A 197 -10.39 8.95 -8.44
C VAL A 197 -11.64 9.71 -8.93
N ASP A 198 -11.69 11.00 -8.65
CA ASP A 198 -12.74 11.92 -9.10
C ASP A 198 -14.18 11.46 -8.77
N THR A 199 -14.37 10.87 -7.59
CA THR A 199 -15.68 10.43 -7.09
C THR A 199 -16.08 11.16 -5.81
N ASP A 200 -17.39 11.26 -5.56
CA ASP A 200 -17.96 11.84 -4.33
C ASP A 200 -17.84 10.91 -3.10
N ARG A 201 -17.17 9.78 -3.23
CA ARG A 201 -16.94 8.87 -2.12
C ARG A 201 -15.98 9.51 -1.12
N GLU A 202 -16.41 9.70 0.11
CA GLU A 202 -15.59 10.29 1.18
C GLU A 202 -14.65 9.27 1.85
N VAL A 203 -14.97 7.98 1.75
CA VAL A 203 -14.27 6.88 2.43
C VAL A 203 -13.70 5.89 1.43
N VAL A 204 -12.47 5.45 1.66
CA VAL A 204 -11.88 4.30 0.99
C VAL A 204 -11.50 3.24 2.01
N VAL A 205 -11.91 1.99 1.76
CA VAL A 205 -11.54 0.85 2.59
C VAL A 205 -10.38 0.12 1.92
N VAL A 206 -9.29 -0.06 2.66
CA VAL A 206 -8.09 -0.77 2.26
C VAL A 206 -8.12 -2.17 2.86
N VAL A 207 -7.85 -3.19 2.06
CA VAL A 207 -7.75 -4.59 2.47
C VAL A 207 -6.49 -5.25 1.89
N GLU A 208 -6.15 -6.43 2.39
CA GLU A 208 -4.99 -7.19 1.91
C GLU A 208 -5.27 -7.88 0.59
N GLY A 209 -6.40 -8.57 0.50
CA GLY A 209 -6.76 -9.47 -0.57
C GLY A 209 -7.54 -8.80 -1.71
N VAL A 210 -7.29 -9.27 -2.94
CA VAL A 210 -8.03 -8.80 -4.12
C VAL A 210 -9.52 -9.17 -4.06
N PHE A 211 -9.87 -10.34 -3.50
CA PHE A 211 -11.26 -10.79 -3.40
C PHE A 211 -12.05 -9.95 -2.40
N ASP A 212 -11.41 -9.60 -1.28
CA ASP A 212 -11.99 -8.69 -0.29
C ASP A 212 -12.31 -7.34 -0.93
N ALA A 213 -11.34 -6.76 -1.63
CA ALA A 213 -11.52 -5.50 -2.33
C ALA A 213 -12.67 -5.53 -3.35
N ILE A 214 -12.81 -6.63 -4.12
CA ILE A 214 -13.92 -6.81 -5.07
C ILE A 214 -15.25 -6.83 -4.33
N LEU A 215 -15.36 -7.61 -3.25
CA LEU A 215 -16.63 -7.84 -2.57
C LEU A 215 -17.12 -6.64 -1.77
N ILE A 216 -16.20 -5.87 -1.13
CA ILE A 216 -16.57 -4.64 -0.42
C ILE A 216 -16.57 -3.41 -1.33
N ASP A 217 -16.18 -3.54 -2.60
CA ASP A 217 -15.94 -2.41 -3.52
C ASP A 217 -14.92 -1.41 -2.93
N GLY A 218 -13.82 -1.95 -2.38
CA GLY A 218 -12.70 -1.23 -1.80
C GLY A 218 -11.44 -1.34 -2.67
N ILE A 219 -10.29 -1.06 -2.06
CA ILE A 219 -8.96 -1.19 -2.69
C ILE A 219 -8.11 -2.24 -1.98
N SER A 220 -7.16 -2.84 -2.68
CA SER A 220 -6.21 -3.79 -2.08
C SER A 220 -4.76 -3.41 -2.38
N VAL A 221 -3.92 -3.59 -1.36
CA VAL A 221 -2.46 -3.45 -1.46
C VAL A 221 -1.77 -4.72 -1.96
N LEU A 222 -2.53 -5.82 -2.10
CA LEU A 222 -2.09 -7.10 -2.67
C LEU A 222 -0.93 -7.76 -1.89
N GLY A 223 -0.90 -7.58 -0.59
CA GLY A 223 0.13 -8.15 0.28
C GLY A 223 -0.01 -7.71 1.73
N ASN A 224 0.91 -8.18 2.57
CA ASN A 224 0.88 -7.96 4.02
C ASN A 224 1.48 -6.60 4.45
N GLY A 225 1.86 -5.76 3.50
CA GLY A 225 2.43 -4.44 3.78
C GLY A 225 2.08 -3.41 2.72
N VAL A 226 2.31 -2.15 3.03
CA VAL A 226 2.10 -1.02 2.12
C VAL A 226 3.43 -0.43 1.74
N THR A 227 3.75 -0.36 0.45
CA THR A 227 4.95 0.34 -0.03
C THR A 227 4.74 1.86 0.05
N ALA A 228 5.85 2.61 0.01
CA ALA A 228 5.77 4.07 0.02
C ALA A 228 5.00 4.62 -1.19
N GLU A 229 5.17 3.98 -2.35
CA GLU A 229 4.46 4.34 -3.58
C GLU A 229 2.96 4.06 -3.47
N GLN A 230 2.57 2.91 -2.89
CA GLN A 230 1.16 2.58 -2.66
C GLN A 230 0.51 3.55 -1.66
N ALA A 231 1.18 3.82 -0.53
CA ALA A 231 0.69 4.78 0.46
C ALA A 231 0.47 6.14 -0.17
N HIS A 232 1.42 6.61 -0.98
CA HIS A 232 1.32 7.86 -1.68
C HIS A 232 0.15 7.91 -2.69
N LEU A 233 -0.09 6.83 -3.44
CA LEU A 233 -1.25 6.76 -4.35
C LEU A 233 -2.58 6.82 -3.58
N ILE A 234 -2.66 6.14 -2.43
CA ILE A 234 -3.86 6.10 -1.60
C ILE A 234 -4.10 7.48 -0.96
N ASP A 235 -3.07 8.11 -0.40
CA ASP A 235 -3.16 9.43 0.24
C ASP A 235 -3.61 10.52 -0.75
N LYS A 236 -3.27 10.37 -2.03
CA LYS A 236 -3.73 11.28 -3.08
C LYS A 236 -5.19 11.27 -3.37
N LEU A 237 -5.88 10.22 -3.04
CA LEU A 237 -7.33 10.20 -3.15
C LEU A 237 -7.98 11.30 -2.29
N ASN A 238 -7.23 11.84 -1.32
CA ASN A 238 -7.69 12.84 -0.36
C ASN A 238 -9.00 12.43 0.33
N LYS A 239 -9.09 11.16 0.70
CA LYS A 239 -10.27 10.54 1.32
C LYS A 239 -9.93 10.02 2.71
N ARG A 240 -10.95 9.79 3.51
CA ARG A 240 -10.82 9.05 4.75
C ARG A 240 -10.43 7.61 4.46
N VAL A 241 -9.22 7.21 4.88
CA VAL A 241 -8.68 5.87 4.63
C VAL A 241 -8.91 4.99 5.84
N ILE A 242 -9.57 3.84 5.64
CA ILE A 242 -9.85 2.86 6.68
C ILE A 242 -9.22 1.52 6.28
N LEU A 243 -8.22 1.04 7.03
CA LEU A 243 -7.73 -0.32 6.90
C LEU A 243 -8.68 -1.29 7.58
N CYS A 244 -9.10 -2.33 6.88
CA CYS A 244 -9.76 -3.51 7.44
C CYS A 244 -8.83 -4.71 7.26
N PRO A 245 -8.00 -5.06 8.25
CA PRO A 245 -7.02 -6.14 8.14
C PRO A 245 -7.70 -7.50 8.23
N ASP A 246 -7.04 -8.53 7.68
CA ASP A 246 -7.38 -9.93 7.91
C ASP A 246 -7.17 -10.29 9.39
N ARG A 247 -7.93 -11.25 9.89
CA ARG A 247 -7.85 -11.68 11.29
C ARG A 247 -6.85 -12.82 11.45
N ASP A 248 -5.61 -12.53 11.08
CA ASP A 248 -4.49 -13.47 11.23
C ASP A 248 -3.17 -12.73 11.55
N ASP A 249 -2.11 -13.50 11.76
CA ASP A 249 -0.79 -12.93 12.09
C ASP A 249 -0.18 -12.09 10.95
N ALA A 250 -0.56 -12.34 9.70
CA ALA A 250 -0.06 -11.61 8.54
C ALA A 250 -0.55 -10.15 8.53
N GLY A 251 -1.78 -9.90 8.98
CA GLY A 251 -2.36 -8.57 9.07
C GLY A 251 -1.65 -7.61 10.04
N LYS A 252 -0.82 -8.12 10.96
CA LYS A 252 -0.15 -7.27 11.97
C LYS A 252 0.84 -6.28 11.36
N GLU A 253 1.60 -6.69 10.35
CA GLU A 253 2.54 -5.80 9.66
C GLU A 253 1.82 -4.65 8.97
N LEU A 254 0.69 -4.95 8.33
CA LEU A 254 -0.14 -3.95 7.66
C LEU A 254 -0.78 -2.98 8.66
N ILE A 255 -1.20 -3.46 9.85
CA ILE A 255 -1.73 -2.64 10.95
C ILE A 255 -0.67 -1.64 11.43
N ASP A 256 0.56 -2.09 11.70
CA ASP A 256 1.64 -1.22 12.15
C ASP A 256 1.93 -0.13 11.11
N LYS A 257 1.91 -0.50 9.83
CA LYS A 257 2.11 0.45 8.74
C LYS A 257 0.97 1.47 8.63
N ALA A 258 -0.28 1.05 8.75
CA ALA A 258 -1.44 1.93 8.76
C ALA A 258 -1.38 2.94 9.92
N ILE A 259 -0.93 2.50 11.11
CA ILE A 259 -0.69 3.40 12.26
C ILE A 259 0.40 4.43 11.95
N GLU A 260 1.49 4.03 11.29
CA GLU A 260 2.55 4.96 10.87
C GLU A 260 2.04 6.00 9.87
N LEU A 261 1.16 5.61 8.95
CA LEU A 261 0.57 6.45 7.92
C LEU A 261 -0.55 7.36 8.45
N GLY A 262 -1.07 7.08 9.66
CA GLY A 262 -2.18 7.83 10.25
C GLY A 262 -3.54 7.43 9.71
N TRP A 263 -3.66 6.25 9.09
CA TRP A 263 -4.94 5.71 8.64
C TRP A 263 -5.76 5.21 9.83
N GLU A 264 -7.08 5.24 9.67
CA GLU A 264 -7.95 4.57 10.62
C GLU A 264 -7.89 3.05 10.42
N ILE A 265 -8.09 2.30 11.51
CA ILE A 265 -8.13 0.83 11.44
C ILE A 265 -9.46 0.35 12.00
N SER A 266 -10.09 -0.56 11.30
CA SER A 266 -11.36 -1.13 11.70
C SER A 266 -11.19 -2.60 12.10
N PHE A 267 -11.73 -2.93 13.27
CA PHE A 267 -11.88 -4.29 13.77
C PHE A 267 -13.37 -4.56 14.05
N PRO A 268 -14.16 -4.84 12.99
CA PRO A 268 -15.59 -5.03 13.16
C PRO A 268 -15.88 -6.27 14.03
N PRO A 269 -16.93 -6.29 14.83
CA PRO A 269 -17.24 -7.41 15.71
C PRO A 269 -18.00 -8.54 14.97
N TRP A 270 -17.45 -8.96 13.83
CA TRP A 270 -18.00 -10.09 13.09
C TRP A 270 -17.81 -11.39 13.88
N SER A 271 -18.64 -12.40 13.59
CA SER A 271 -18.48 -13.73 14.18
C SER A 271 -17.10 -14.35 13.86
N SER A 272 -16.67 -15.27 14.71
CA SER A 272 -15.33 -15.89 14.65
C SER A 272 -15.04 -16.69 13.38
N ASP A 273 -16.08 -17.06 12.63
CA ASP A 273 -15.99 -17.75 11.35
C ASP A 273 -15.71 -16.80 10.17
N CYS A 274 -15.85 -15.48 10.37
CA CYS A 274 -15.47 -14.48 9.38
C CYS A 274 -14.01 -14.05 9.60
N LYS A 275 -13.09 -14.52 8.79
CA LYS A 275 -11.65 -14.22 8.89
C LYS A 275 -11.27 -12.91 8.21
N ASP A 276 -11.97 -12.58 7.14
CA ASP A 276 -11.70 -11.45 6.25
C ASP A 276 -13.00 -10.75 5.85
N ALA A 277 -12.88 -9.69 5.08
CA ALA A 277 -14.02 -8.91 4.61
C ALA A 277 -14.88 -9.70 3.60
N ALA A 278 -14.28 -10.60 2.83
CA ALA A 278 -15.01 -11.45 1.89
C ALA A 278 -15.94 -12.42 2.60
N ASP A 279 -15.48 -13.06 3.67
CA ASP A 279 -16.31 -13.93 4.52
C ASP A 279 -17.48 -13.15 5.12
N ALA A 280 -17.22 -11.91 5.58
CA ALA A 280 -18.25 -11.05 6.15
C ALA A 280 -19.30 -10.62 5.08
N VAL A 281 -18.89 -10.30 3.87
CA VAL A 281 -19.82 -9.97 2.77
C VAL A 281 -20.67 -11.17 2.41
N ASN A 282 -20.09 -12.36 2.32
CA ASN A 282 -20.84 -13.58 2.01
C ASN A 282 -21.87 -13.92 3.10
N LYS A 283 -21.60 -13.56 4.35
CA LYS A 283 -22.49 -13.85 5.48
C LYS A 283 -23.52 -12.76 5.75
N TYR A 284 -23.12 -11.50 5.70
CA TYR A 284 -23.96 -10.37 6.13
C TYR A 284 -24.41 -9.47 4.97
N GLY A 285 -23.84 -9.64 3.79
CA GLY A 285 -24.03 -8.76 2.64
C GLY A 285 -23.12 -7.52 2.69
N ARG A 286 -22.85 -6.97 1.51
CA ARG A 286 -21.90 -5.85 1.32
C ARG A 286 -22.23 -4.63 2.17
N LEU A 287 -23.51 -4.20 2.17
CA LEU A 287 -23.93 -2.97 2.84
C LEU A 287 -23.69 -3.04 4.36
N LEU A 288 -24.08 -4.13 5.00
CA LEU A 288 -23.90 -4.31 6.44
C LEU A 288 -22.42 -4.46 6.81
N THR A 289 -21.63 -5.13 5.96
CA THR A 289 -20.18 -5.26 6.14
C THR A 289 -19.50 -3.90 6.09
N LEU A 290 -19.78 -3.08 5.07
CA LEU A 290 -19.24 -1.71 4.95
C LEU A 290 -19.66 -0.82 6.11
N ALA A 291 -20.94 -0.82 6.48
CA ALA A 291 -21.43 -0.06 7.62
C ALA A 291 -20.72 -0.45 8.92
N SER A 292 -20.47 -1.76 9.12
CA SER A 292 -19.72 -2.26 10.26
C SER A 292 -18.25 -1.82 10.22
N ILE A 293 -17.58 -1.87 9.07
CA ILE A 293 -16.20 -1.39 8.90
C ILE A 293 -16.11 0.09 9.27
N ILE A 294 -16.95 0.93 8.69
CA ILE A 294 -16.93 2.38 8.91
C ILE A 294 -17.23 2.72 10.38
N LYS A 295 -18.22 2.06 10.97
CA LYS A 295 -18.63 2.29 12.38
C LYS A 295 -17.53 1.96 13.38
N HIS A 296 -16.71 0.93 13.13
CA HIS A 296 -15.71 0.45 14.07
C HIS A 296 -14.29 0.94 13.74
N ALA A 297 -14.15 1.81 12.75
CA ALA A 297 -12.89 2.47 12.44
C ALA A 297 -12.45 3.41 13.57
N SER A 298 -11.14 3.46 13.80
CA SER A 298 -10.55 4.29 14.86
C SER A 298 -9.11 4.68 14.46
N ASP A 299 -8.76 5.94 14.70
CA ASP A 299 -7.41 6.48 14.57
C ASP A 299 -6.59 6.37 15.88
N ASN A 300 -7.19 5.86 16.95
CA ASN A 300 -6.54 5.72 18.24
C ASN A 300 -5.46 4.63 18.21
N LYS A 301 -4.20 5.05 18.17
CA LYS A 301 -3.02 4.18 18.07
C LYS A 301 -2.97 3.11 19.16
N ILE A 302 -3.20 3.49 20.43
CA ILE A 302 -3.14 2.55 21.57
C ILE A 302 -4.22 1.50 21.44
N LYS A 303 -5.46 1.91 21.15
CA LYS A 303 -6.59 0.99 20.94
C LYS A 303 -6.31 0.02 19.80
N ASN A 304 -5.75 0.51 18.69
CA ASN A 304 -5.45 -0.31 17.53
C ASN A 304 -4.32 -1.31 17.82
N GLN A 305 -3.25 -0.88 18.51
CA GLN A 305 -2.17 -1.78 18.94
C GLN A 305 -2.63 -2.87 19.91
N VAL A 306 -3.53 -2.55 20.84
CA VAL A 306 -4.10 -3.55 21.77
C VAL A 306 -4.93 -4.56 20.98
N LYS A 307 -5.79 -4.10 20.05
CA LYS A 307 -6.62 -5.01 19.24
C LYS A 307 -5.79 -5.88 18.30
N ALA A 308 -4.72 -5.35 17.71
CA ALA A 308 -3.80 -6.12 16.88
C ALA A 308 -3.12 -7.27 17.60
N LYS A 309 -2.90 -7.14 18.92
CA LYS A 309 -2.34 -8.24 19.75
C LYS A 309 -3.36 -9.33 20.09
N MET A 310 -4.63 -9.06 19.85
CA MET A 310 -5.74 -10.00 20.15
C MET A 310 -6.19 -10.77 18.89
N LEU A 311 -5.65 -10.43 17.70
CA LEU A 311 -5.82 -11.19 16.46
C LEU A 311 -4.95 -12.44 16.47
#